data_f7610fda9bdade7a3cdb64fdb8fe07eb
#
_entry.id   f7610fda9bdade7a3cdb64fdb8fe07eb
#
_cell.length_a   1.000
_cell.length_b   1.000
_cell.length_c   1.000
_cell.angle_alpha   90.00
_cell.angle_beta   90.00
_cell.angle_gamma   90.00
#
_symmetry.space_group_name_H-M   'P 1'
#
loop_
_entity.id
_entity.type
_entity.pdbx_description
1 polymer ?
#
loop_
_entity_poly.entity_id
_entity_poly.type
_entity_poly.pdbx_seq_one_letter_code
_entity_poly.pdbx_strand_id
1 'polypeptide(L)'
;MKPVCLVLGAGAGIGGNVAKKFSAEGFHVCICRRTDENGLNLLIKNIEESGGSATGFLIDIIKDNVIEDLIEDVDKNIGPIDVVVYNLGAQTGMKLLHETTIKEFEWGWKIANLGLFRLAKSICPLMEKRKKGTILVTSATAAMRGNENQHSHASAMGGRRMLCQTLNAEFSKKGIHIAHIVIDGMVDAPDTLGKILGPKLYQKLRETKGMENDGLVLPENIADTYFHLHQQHRSTWTHEIDIRAFSDIAWWNH
;
A
#
# COMPACT_ATOMS: atom_id res chain seq x y z
N MET A 1 -10.43 9.70 -21.86
CA MET A 1 -9.53 8.66 -21.34
C MET A 1 -9.83 8.54 -19.86
N LYS A 2 -9.92 7.31 -19.30
CA LYS A 2 -10.14 7.12 -17.86
C LYS A 2 -8.88 7.59 -17.10
N PRO A 3 -9.01 8.16 -15.88
CA PRO A 3 -7.85 8.41 -15.03
C PRO A 3 -7.20 7.08 -14.63
N VAL A 4 -5.89 7.07 -14.42
CA VAL A 4 -5.14 5.85 -14.09
C VAL A 4 -4.77 5.82 -12.61
N CYS A 5 -5.03 4.67 -11.96
CA CYS A 5 -4.56 4.35 -10.61
C CYS A 5 -3.57 3.18 -10.68
N LEU A 6 -2.31 3.42 -10.32
CA LEU A 6 -1.26 2.40 -10.24
C LEU A 6 -1.17 1.85 -8.81
N VAL A 7 -1.39 0.54 -8.65
CA VAL A 7 -1.36 -0.15 -7.35
C VAL A 7 -0.19 -1.12 -7.28
N LEU A 8 0.85 -0.77 -6.55
CA LEU A 8 1.99 -1.64 -6.25
C LEU A 8 1.69 -2.50 -5.02
N GLY A 9 1.64 -3.82 -5.18
CA GLY A 9 1.29 -4.74 -4.11
C GLY A 9 -0.21 -5.05 -4.03
N ALA A 10 -0.83 -5.37 -5.17
CA ALA A 10 -2.25 -5.70 -5.29
C ALA A 10 -2.56 -7.16 -4.91
N GLY A 11 -2.25 -7.55 -3.66
CA GLY A 11 -2.67 -8.83 -3.07
C GLY A 11 -4.16 -8.87 -2.71
N ALA A 12 -4.64 -10.02 -2.17
CA ALA A 12 -6.06 -10.21 -1.81
C ALA A 12 -6.53 -9.32 -0.64
N GLY A 13 -5.59 -8.71 0.11
CA GLY A 13 -5.90 -7.76 1.19
C GLY A 13 -6.10 -6.33 0.68
N ILE A 14 -5.41 -5.38 1.30
CA ILE A 14 -5.57 -3.94 1.06
C ILE A 14 -5.46 -3.58 -0.44
N GLY A 15 -4.34 -3.93 -1.08
CA GLY A 15 -4.07 -3.47 -2.45
C GLY A 15 -5.08 -3.94 -3.48
N GLY A 16 -5.59 -5.18 -3.38
CA GLY A 16 -6.62 -5.69 -4.27
C GLY A 16 -7.97 -5.00 -4.07
N ASN A 17 -8.36 -4.70 -2.81
CA ASN A 17 -9.60 -3.98 -2.53
C ASN A 17 -9.49 -2.49 -2.93
N VAL A 18 -8.33 -1.86 -2.74
CA VAL A 18 -8.08 -0.51 -3.26
C VAL A 18 -8.22 -0.49 -4.79
N ALA A 19 -7.64 -1.48 -5.50
CA ALA A 19 -7.80 -1.57 -6.95
C ALA A 19 -9.27 -1.70 -7.37
N LYS A 20 -10.05 -2.58 -6.71
CA LYS A 20 -11.49 -2.72 -6.95
C LYS A 20 -12.23 -1.40 -6.71
N LYS A 21 -11.96 -0.73 -5.59
CA LYS A 21 -12.60 0.55 -5.24
C LYS A 21 -12.32 1.62 -6.28
N PHE A 22 -11.06 1.87 -6.63
CA PHE A 22 -10.73 2.87 -7.65
C PHE A 22 -11.32 2.53 -9.01
N SER A 23 -11.38 1.24 -9.38
CA SER A 23 -12.01 0.81 -10.63
C SER A 23 -13.51 1.08 -10.64
N ALA A 24 -14.22 0.79 -9.53
CA ALA A 24 -15.65 1.09 -9.38
C ALA A 24 -15.95 2.59 -9.47
N GLU A 25 -14.99 3.44 -9.09
CA GLU A 25 -15.06 4.90 -9.18
C GLU A 25 -14.57 5.45 -10.53
N GLY A 26 -14.43 4.59 -11.53
CA GLY A 26 -14.19 4.98 -12.92
C GLY A 26 -12.73 5.08 -13.35
N PHE A 27 -11.79 4.66 -12.52
CA PHE A 27 -10.37 4.60 -12.90
C PHE A 27 -10.08 3.35 -13.75
N HIS A 28 -9.11 3.47 -14.66
CA HIS A 28 -8.39 2.31 -15.15
C HIS A 28 -7.32 1.95 -14.12
N VAL A 29 -7.29 0.70 -13.63
CA VAL A 29 -6.35 0.30 -12.59
C VAL A 29 -5.21 -0.54 -13.15
N CYS A 30 -3.97 -0.07 -12.95
CA CYS A 30 -2.75 -0.82 -13.24
C CYS A 30 -2.31 -1.53 -11.96
N ILE A 31 -2.39 -2.86 -11.93
CA ILE A 31 -2.20 -3.66 -10.72
C ILE A 31 -0.93 -4.51 -10.80
N CYS A 32 -0.09 -4.41 -9.76
CA CYS A 32 1.21 -5.07 -9.73
C CYS A 32 1.31 -6.12 -8.64
N ARG A 33 1.76 -7.32 -9.00
CA ARG A 33 2.19 -8.39 -8.09
C ARG A 33 3.61 -8.82 -8.42
N ARG A 34 4.29 -9.50 -7.49
CA ARG A 34 5.66 -9.96 -7.72
C ARG A 34 5.71 -11.24 -8.54
N THR A 35 4.94 -12.26 -8.16
CA THR A 35 5.05 -13.63 -8.71
C THR A 35 3.72 -14.37 -8.83
N ASP A 36 2.65 -13.90 -8.17
CA ASP A 36 1.36 -14.59 -8.16
C ASP A 36 0.51 -14.18 -9.37
N GLU A 37 0.78 -14.81 -10.51
CA GLU A 37 0.08 -14.57 -11.76
C GLU A 37 -1.40 -15.00 -11.70
N ASN A 38 -1.69 -16.14 -11.08
CA ASN A 38 -3.07 -16.62 -10.96
C ASN A 38 -3.94 -15.65 -10.15
N GLY A 39 -3.43 -15.17 -9.02
CA GLY A 39 -4.14 -14.18 -8.23
C GLY A 39 -4.22 -12.81 -8.90
N LEU A 40 -3.24 -12.45 -9.74
CA LEU A 40 -3.29 -11.24 -10.56
C LEU A 40 -4.42 -11.34 -11.58
N ASN A 41 -4.47 -12.44 -12.35
CA ASN A 41 -5.48 -12.69 -13.39
C ASN A 41 -6.90 -12.78 -12.78
N LEU A 42 -7.04 -13.42 -11.61
CA LEU A 42 -8.31 -13.47 -10.88
C LEU A 42 -8.78 -12.08 -10.47
N LEU A 43 -7.88 -11.22 -9.99
CA LEU A 43 -8.24 -9.86 -9.62
C LEU A 43 -8.66 -9.02 -10.83
N ILE A 44 -7.97 -9.13 -11.96
CA ILE A 44 -8.34 -8.49 -13.23
C ILE A 44 -9.76 -8.93 -13.63
N LYS A 45 -9.99 -10.25 -13.71
CA LYS A 45 -11.28 -10.81 -14.05
C LYS A 45 -12.41 -10.28 -13.17
N ASN A 46 -12.22 -10.26 -11.84
CA ASN A 46 -13.24 -9.76 -10.91
C ASN A 46 -13.54 -8.27 -11.14
N ILE A 47 -12.53 -7.46 -11.45
CA ILE A 47 -12.71 -6.04 -11.78
C ILE A 47 -13.51 -5.88 -13.08
N GLU A 48 -13.18 -6.63 -14.11
CA GLU A 48 -13.84 -6.57 -15.42
C GLU A 48 -15.29 -7.08 -15.34
N GLU A 49 -15.54 -8.17 -14.63
CA GLU A 49 -16.90 -8.69 -14.39
C GLU A 49 -17.78 -7.70 -13.61
N SER A 50 -17.18 -6.81 -12.83
CA SER A 50 -17.87 -5.71 -12.15
C SER A 50 -18.01 -4.44 -13.02
N GLY A 51 -17.69 -4.52 -14.32
CA GLY A 51 -17.79 -3.39 -15.27
C GLY A 51 -16.61 -2.41 -15.22
N GLY A 52 -15.54 -2.76 -14.48
CA GLY A 52 -14.32 -1.97 -14.40
C GLY A 52 -13.34 -2.22 -15.55
N SER A 53 -12.11 -1.72 -15.39
CA SER A 53 -11.02 -1.99 -16.33
C SER A 53 -9.67 -2.06 -15.61
N ALA A 54 -8.86 -3.08 -15.93
CA ALA A 54 -7.58 -3.31 -15.28
C ALA A 54 -6.52 -3.80 -16.26
N THR A 55 -5.26 -3.49 -15.97
CA THR A 55 -4.07 -4.08 -16.61
C THR A 55 -3.15 -4.61 -15.53
N GLY A 56 -2.67 -5.84 -15.67
CA GLY A 56 -1.81 -6.52 -14.70
C GLY A 56 -0.35 -6.53 -15.09
N PHE A 57 0.53 -6.40 -14.09
CA PHE A 57 1.98 -6.46 -14.25
C PHE A 57 2.60 -7.39 -13.20
N LEU A 58 3.48 -8.28 -13.65
CA LEU A 58 4.33 -9.06 -12.74
C LEU A 58 5.68 -8.39 -12.66
N ILE A 59 5.97 -7.76 -11.53
CA ILE A 59 7.20 -7.00 -11.31
C ILE A 59 7.84 -7.27 -9.96
N ASP A 60 9.15 -7.35 -9.93
CA ASP A 60 9.94 -7.36 -8.71
C ASP A 60 10.63 -6.00 -8.53
N ILE A 61 10.08 -5.18 -7.65
CA ILE A 61 10.48 -3.78 -7.46
C ILE A 61 11.91 -3.58 -6.94
N ILE A 62 12.54 -4.63 -6.42
CA ILE A 62 13.94 -4.55 -5.99
C ILE A 62 14.95 -4.65 -7.14
N LYS A 63 14.49 -5.09 -8.31
CA LYS A 63 15.32 -5.10 -9.52
C LYS A 63 15.48 -3.69 -10.09
N ASP A 64 16.62 -3.46 -10.71
CA ASP A 64 16.94 -2.16 -11.28
C ASP A 64 16.04 -1.83 -12.48
N ASN A 65 15.67 -0.58 -12.60
CA ASN A 65 14.86 0.04 -13.65
C ASN A 65 13.40 -0.45 -13.75
N VAL A 66 12.99 -1.47 -13.02
CA VAL A 66 11.64 -2.06 -13.15
C VAL A 66 10.51 -1.09 -12.80
N ILE A 67 10.71 -0.24 -11.79
CA ILE A 67 9.71 0.78 -11.42
C ILE A 67 9.68 1.91 -12.45
N GLU A 68 10.84 2.33 -12.89
CA GLU A 68 11.04 3.39 -13.88
C GLU A 68 10.39 3.00 -15.21
N ASP A 69 10.70 1.80 -15.72
CA ASP A 69 10.15 1.26 -16.96
C ASP A 69 8.63 1.08 -16.88
N LEU A 70 8.12 0.60 -15.73
CA LEU A 70 6.68 0.48 -15.50
C LEU A 70 5.96 1.83 -15.56
N ILE A 71 6.51 2.86 -14.90
CA ILE A 71 5.90 4.19 -14.90
C ILE A 71 5.88 4.79 -16.30
N GLU A 72 6.99 4.65 -17.03
CA GLU A 72 7.09 5.12 -18.42
C GLU A 72 6.08 4.40 -19.33
N ASP A 73 6.00 3.06 -19.21
CA ASP A 73 5.07 2.25 -20.00
C ASP A 73 3.61 2.63 -19.72
N VAL A 74 3.22 2.73 -18.46
CA VAL A 74 1.84 3.08 -18.07
C VAL A 74 1.49 4.50 -18.52
N ASP A 75 2.34 5.49 -18.23
CA ASP A 75 2.05 6.90 -18.55
C ASP A 75 1.96 7.14 -20.07
N LYS A 76 2.75 6.41 -20.86
CA LYS A 76 2.82 6.53 -22.33
C LYS A 76 1.76 5.71 -23.06
N ASN A 77 1.55 4.46 -22.65
CA ASN A 77 0.76 3.50 -23.44
C ASN A 77 -0.67 3.29 -22.90
N ILE A 78 -0.92 3.57 -21.60
CA ILE A 78 -2.24 3.42 -20.97
C ILE A 78 -2.85 4.80 -20.69
N GLY A 79 -2.11 5.68 -20.04
CA GLY A 79 -2.54 7.04 -19.76
C GLY A 79 -1.87 7.66 -18.55
N PRO A 80 -2.07 8.97 -18.35
CA PRO A 80 -1.47 9.70 -17.24
C PRO A 80 -1.84 9.08 -15.88
N ILE A 81 -0.84 8.75 -15.07
CA ILE A 81 -1.05 8.20 -13.73
C ILE A 81 -1.50 9.33 -12.80
N ASP A 82 -2.77 9.33 -12.41
CA ASP A 82 -3.34 10.30 -11.46
C ASP A 82 -3.13 9.89 -10.00
N VAL A 83 -3.14 8.58 -9.74
CA VAL A 83 -2.99 8.02 -8.38
C VAL A 83 -1.97 6.89 -8.38
N VAL A 84 -1.10 6.92 -7.38
CA VAL A 84 -0.24 5.78 -7.05
C VAL A 84 -0.54 5.30 -5.65
N VAL A 85 -0.71 3.98 -5.48
CA VAL A 85 -0.83 3.32 -4.19
C VAL A 85 0.40 2.45 -3.97
N TYR A 86 1.23 2.82 -3.03
CA TYR A 86 2.41 2.05 -2.61
C TYR A 86 2.03 1.18 -1.42
N ASN A 87 1.60 -0.07 -1.69
CA ASN A 87 1.09 -1.01 -0.70
C ASN A 87 2.02 -2.22 -0.49
N LEU A 88 3.31 -2.02 -0.65
CA LEU A 88 4.29 -3.09 -0.49
C LEU A 88 4.72 -3.23 0.97
N GLY A 89 4.44 -4.41 1.55
CA GLY A 89 4.89 -4.76 2.89
C GLY A 89 6.40 -5.05 2.92
N ALA A 90 7.03 -4.68 4.03
CA ALA A 90 8.45 -4.95 4.29
C ALA A 90 8.63 -5.83 5.53
N GLN A 91 7.64 -6.66 5.86
CA GLN A 91 7.68 -7.51 7.03
C GLN A 91 8.48 -8.79 6.73
N THR A 92 9.56 -8.99 7.48
CA THR A 92 10.43 -10.17 7.40
C THR A 92 10.17 -11.20 8.50
N GLY A 93 9.07 -11.01 9.24
CA GLY A 93 8.70 -11.79 10.42
C GLY A 93 9.14 -11.13 11.72
N MET A 94 8.73 -11.72 12.85
CA MET A 94 9.19 -11.35 14.18
C MET A 94 10.38 -12.25 14.54
N LYS A 95 11.56 -11.68 14.69
CA LYS A 95 12.81 -12.41 14.94
C LYS A 95 13.65 -11.69 15.99
N LEU A 96 14.34 -12.45 16.81
CA LEU A 96 15.34 -11.92 17.72
C LEU A 96 16.48 -11.21 16.95
N LEU A 97 17.19 -10.31 17.59
CA LEU A 97 18.26 -9.56 16.93
C LEU A 97 19.30 -10.46 16.25
N HIS A 98 19.74 -11.50 16.95
CA HIS A 98 20.76 -12.44 16.46
C HIS A 98 20.24 -13.38 15.36
N GLU A 99 18.93 -13.51 15.19
CA GLU A 99 18.28 -14.29 14.13
C GLU A 99 18.00 -13.45 12.87
N THR A 100 18.00 -12.13 13.01
CA THR A 100 17.75 -11.22 11.88
C THR A 100 19.03 -11.08 11.04
N THR A 101 19.01 -11.62 9.85
CA THR A 101 20.16 -11.53 8.93
C THR A 101 20.29 -10.14 8.32
N ILE A 102 21.51 -9.75 7.97
CA ILE A 102 21.77 -8.49 7.22
C ILE A 102 20.96 -8.46 5.92
N LYS A 103 20.86 -9.58 5.22
CA LYS A 103 20.07 -9.69 3.98
C LYS A 103 18.59 -9.39 4.19
N GLU A 104 17.98 -9.87 5.27
CA GLU A 104 16.57 -9.58 5.61
C GLU A 104 16.38 -8.12 6.00
N PHE A 105 17.33 -7.55 6.75
CA PHE A 105 17.32 -6.14 7.11
C PHE A 105 17.37 -5.25 5.87
N GLU A 106 18.32 -5.50 4.96
CA GLU A 106 18.45 -4.78 3.69
C GLU A 106 17.23 -4.95 2.80
N TRP A 107 16.67 -6.17 2.73
CA TRP A 107 15.51 -6.45 1.89
C TRP A 107 14.29 -5.65 2.36
N GLY A 108 14.02 -5.61 3.66
CA GLY A 108 12.96 -4.80 4.23
C GLY A 108 13.12 -3.33 3.89
N TRP A 109 14.35 -2.81 4.03
CA TRP A 109 14.65 -1.41 3.70
C TRP A 109 14.53 -1.12 2.20
N LYS A 110 15.03 -2.02 1.35
CA LYS A 110 14.93 -1.87 -0.12
C LYS A 110 13.48 -1.79 -0.59
N ILE A 111 12.61 -2.65 -0.08
CA ILE A 111 11.18 -2.59 -0.42
C ILE A 111 10.51 -1.35 0.17
N ALA A 112 10.74 -1.04 1.43
CA ALA A 112 10.04 0.05 2.09
C ALA A 112 10.45 1.43 1.61
N ASN A 113 11.75 1.63 1.42
CA ASN A 113 12.34 2.97 1.23
C ASN A 113 12.90 3.16 -0.17
N LEU A 114 13.82 2.29 -0.62
CA LEU A 114 14.44 2.46 -1.94
C LEU A 114 13.38 2.35 -3.06
N GLY A 115 12.47 1.39 -2.98
CA GLY A 115 11.38 1.25 -3.95
C GLY A 115 10.47 2.47 -3.99
N LEU A 116 10.08 3.01 -2.82
CA LEU A 116 9.28 4.24 -2.74
C LEU A 116 10.04 5.46 -3.27
N PHE A 117 11.33 5.56 -2.98
CA PHE A 117 12.17 6.63 -3.48
C PHE A 117 12.30 6.60 -5.02
N ARG A 118 12.55 5.42 -5.61
CA ARG A 118 12.60 5.23 -7.07
C ARG A 118 11.27 5.57 -7.73
N LEU A 119 10.16 5.10 -7.13
CA LEU A 119 8.81 5.47 -7.55
C LEU A 119 8.63 6.99 -7.56
N ALA A 120 8.90 7.66 -6.45
CA ALA A 120 8.72 9.10 -6.33
C ALA A 120 9.59 9.86 -7.33
N LYS A 121 10.85 9.44 -7.50
CA LYS A 121 11.79 10.04 -8.46
C LYS A 121 11.28 9.98 -9.89
N SER A 122 10.53 8.95 -10.26
CA SER A 122 9.99 8.77 -11.62
C SER A 122 8.62 9.44 -11.79
N ILE A 123 7.73 9.34 -10.81
CA ILE A 123 6.35 9.82 -10.98
C ILE A 123 6.16 11.29 -10.62
N CYS A 124 6.88 11.80 -9.60
CA CYS A 124 6.67 13.18 -9.15
C CYS A 124 6.93 14.23 -10.24
N PRO A 125 7.97 14.12 -11.10
CA PRO A 125 8.15 15.07 -12.21
C PRO A 125 6.98 15.07 -13.22
N LEU A 126 6.37 13.90 -13.48
CA LEU A 126 5.22 13.78 -14.36
C LEU A 126 3.98 14.44 -13.74
N MET A 127 3.72 14.16 -12.46
CA MET A 127 2.63 14.77 -11.70
C MET A 127 2.82 16.28 -11.53
N GLU A 128 4.03 16.75 -11.23
CA GLU A 128 4.37 18.18 -11.10
C GLU A 128 4.10 18.95 -12.40
N LYS A 129 4.48 18.40 -13.53
CA LYS A 129 4.19 18.99 -14.86
C LYS A 129 2.68 19.16 -15.09
N ARG A 130 1.87 18.23 -14.58
CA ARG A 130 0.41 18.29 -14.65
C ARG A 130 -0.23 19.10 -13.51
N LYS A 131 0.55 19.46 -12.47
CA LYS A 131 0.09 20.10 -11.23
C LYS A 131 -1.02 19.31 -10.52
N LYS A 132 -1.00 18.01 -10.68
CA LYS A 132 -2.00 17.07 -10.18
C LYS A 132 -1.39 15.69 -9.95
N GLY A 133 -1.66 15.10 -8.80
CA GLY A 133 -1.29 13.73 -8.47
C GLY A 133 -1.60 13.37 -7.03
N THR A 134 -1.76 12.08 -6.77
CA THR A 134 -1.96 11.54 -5.42
C THR A 134 -1.05 10.33 -5.21
N ILE A 135 -0.30 10.31 -4.13
CA ILE A 135 0.54 9.18 -3.73
C ILE A 135 0.09 8.72 -2.34
N LEU A 136 -0.49 7.54 -2.27
CA LEU A 136 -1.00 6.91 -1.05
C LEU A 136 -0.05 5.81 -0.63
N VAL A 137 0.52 5.92 0.58
CA VAL A 137 1.57 5.02 1.04
C VAL A 137 1.09 4.25 2.26
N THR A 138 0.86 2.94 2.09
CA THR A 138 0.51 2.04 3.18
C THR A 138 1.68 1.87 4.14
N SER A 139 1.41 1.97 5.43
CA SER A 139 2.37 1.81 6.50
C SER A 139 1.78 1.01 7.67
N ALA A 140 2.49 0.95 8.76
CA ALA A 140 2.08 0.22 9.95
C ALA A 140 2.52 0.99 11.20
N THR A 141 2.02 0.60 12.36
CA THR A 141 2.42 1.16 13.67
C THR A 141 3.92 1.04 13.96
N ALA A 142 4.60 0.11 13.29
CA ALA A 142 6.06 0.02 13.30
C ALA A 142 6.78 1.28 12.77
N ALA A 143 6.08 2.17 12.07
CA ALA A 143 6.58 3.50 11.71
C ALA A 143 6.55 4.50 12.86
N MET A 144 5.77 4.21 13.90
CA MET A 144 5.50 5.09 15.04
C MET A 144 6.29 4.67 16.27
N ARG A 145 6.58 3.37 16.41
CA ARG A 145 7.33 2.81 17.55
C ARG A 145 8.10 1.55 17.15
N GLY A 146 9.19 1.27 17.85
CA GLY A 146 9.92 0.01 17.76
C GLY A 146 9.36 -1.00 18.78
N ASN A 147 8.93 -2.17 18.30
CA ASN A 147 8.59 -3.29 19.14
C ASN A 147 9.73 -4.32 19.16
N GLU A 148 9.78 -5.14 20.21
CA GLU A 148 10.69 -6.29 20.23
C GLU A 148 10.53 -7.17 18.99
N ASN A 149 11.62 -7.73 18.53
CA ASN A 149 11.67 -8.65 17.38
C ASN A 149 11.25 -8.06 16.04
N GLN A 150 11.14 -6.73 15.92
CA GLN A 150 10.76 -6.03 14.68
C GLN A 150 11.89 -5.15 14.12
N HIS A 151 13.14 -5.49 14.33
CA HIS A 151 14.30 -4.66 13.96
C HIS A 151 14.28 -4.20 12.51
N SER A 152 14.13 -5.13 11.55
CA SER A 152 14.05 -4.81 10.12
C SER A 152 12.78 -4.03 9.78
N HIS A 153 11.63 -4.49 10.28
CA HIS A 153 10.34 -3.89 9.95
C HIS A 153 10.20 -2.47 10.49
N ALA A 154 10.54 -2.25 11.78
CA ALA A 154 10.40 -0.94 12.41
C ALA A 154 11.34 0.10 11.78
N SER A 155 12.61 -0.25 11.52
CA SER A 155 13.54 0.65 10.86
C SER A 155 13.11 0.98 9.43
N ALA A 156 12.58 0.00 8.70
CA ALA A 156 12.07 0.20 7.35
C ALA A 156 10.82 1.09 7.32
N MET A 157 9.86 0.87 8.23
CA MET A 157 8.65 1.69 8.30
C MET A 157 8.91 3.09 8.83
N GLY A 158 9.79 3.27 9.80
CA GLY A 158 10.23 4.59 10.28
C GLY A 158 10.89 5.41 9.16
N GLY A 159 11.77 4.80 8.38
CA GLY A 159 12.36 5.42 7.18
C GLY A 159 11.31 5.82 6.15
N ARG A 160 10.34 4.95 5.88
CA ARG A 160 9.20 5.24 4.98
C ARG A 160 8.42 6.46 5.42
N ARG A 161 8.09 6.57 6.71
CA ARG A 161 7.40 7.73 7.27
C ARG A 161 8.15 9.03 7.02
N MET A 162 9.45 9.04 7.31
CA MET A 162 10.28 10.23 7.08
C MET A 162 10.40 10.59 5.59
N LEU A 163 10.50 9.58 4.73
CA LEU A 163 10.50 9.79 3.28
C LEU A 163 9.17 10.41 2.81
N CYS A 164 8.02 9.94 3.30
CA CYS A 164 6.72 10.54 2.99
C CYS A 164 6.63 12.00 3.42
N GLN A 165 7.14 12.34 4.61
CA GLN A 165 7.16 13.73 5.09
C GLN A 165 8.02 14.63 4.19
N THR A 166 9.21 14.17 3.81
CA THR A 166 10.11 14.91 2.91
C THR A 166 9.45 15.13 1.53
N LEU A 167 8.87 14.08 0.97
CA LEU A 167 8.15 14.18 -0.31
C LEU A 167 6.95 15.14 -0.22
N ASN A 168 6.19 15.08 0.87
CA ASN A 168 5.08 16.00 1.08
C ASN A 168 5.56 17.46 1.19
N ALA A 169 6.62 17.72 1.93
CA ALA A 169 7.20 19.06 2.07
C ALA A 169 7.65 19.63 0.73
N GLU A 170 8.21 18.80 -0.15
CA GLU A 170 8.71 19.23 -1.45
C GLU A 170 7.59 19.39 -2.50
N PHE A 171 6.62 18.46 -2.54
CA PHE A 171 5.70 18.34 -3.68
C PHE A 171 4.26 18.79 -3.41
N SER A 172 3.84 19.02 -2.15
CA SER A 172 2.46 19.45 -1.87
C SER A 172 2.12 20.78 -2.55
N LYS A 173 3.02 21.76 -2.51
CA LYS A 173 2.85 23.06 -3.19
C LYS A 173 2.89 22.96 -4.73
N LYS A 174 3.35 21.83 -5.25
CA LYS A 174 3.41 21.53 -6.69
C LYS A 174 2.17 20.77 -7.18
N GLY A 175 1.18 20.58 -6.30
CA GLY A 175 -0.10 19.97 -6.62
C GLY A 175 -0.12 18.44 -6.46
N ILE A 176 0.80 17.85 -5.70
CA ILE A 176 0.85 16.41 -5.43
C ILE A 176 0.47 16.16 -3.98
N HIS A 177 -0.63 15.41 -3.78
CA HIS A 177 -1.07 14.99 -2.46
C HIS A 177 -0.33 13.70 -2.05
N ILE A 178 0.42 13.73 -0.96
CA ILE A 178 1.14 12.56 -0.43
C ILE A 178 0.61 12.23 0.96
N ALA A 179 -0.03 11.06 1.08
CA ALA A 179 -0.61 10.58 2.33
C ALA A 179 0.08 9.29 2.81
N HIS A 180 0.49 9.30 4.07
CA HIS A 180 1.06 8.17 4.81
C HIS A 180 -0.04 7.54 5.66
N ILE A 181 -0.41 6.29 5.39
CA ILE A 181 -1.54 5.61 6.00
C ILE A 181 -1.03 4.53 6.96
N VAL A 182 -1.17 4.78 8.24
CA VAL A 182 -0.78 3.87 9.33
C VAL A 182 -1.92 2.89 9.58
N ILE A 183 -1.69 1.62 9.31
CA ILE A 183 -2.63 0.54 9.65
C ILE A 183 -2.31 0.06 11.06
N ASP A 184 -3.19 0.39 11.98
CA ASP A 184 -3.10 0.04 13.40
C ASP A 184 -4.09 -1.06 13.72
N GLY A 185 -3.73 -2.29 13.37
CA GLY A 185 -4.54 -3.46 13.64
C GLY A 185 -4.29 -4.62 12.69
N MET A 186 -4.95 -5.73 12.97
CA MET A 186 -4.89 -6.92 12.14
C MET A 186 -5.88 -6.79 10.98
N VAL A 187 -5.33 -6.80 9.77
CA VAL A 187 -6.13 -6.74 8.54
C VAL A 187 -6.71 -8.12 8.23
N ASP A 188 -8.01 -8.21 7.98
CA ASP A 188 -8.68 -9.45 7.56
C ASP A 188 -8.29 -9.83 6.13
N ALA A 189 -7.09 -10.38 5.98
CA ALA A 189 -6.48 -10.70 4.70
C ALA A 189 -5.97 -12.14 4.65
N PRO A 190 -6.63 -13.04 3.88
CA PRO A 190 -6.25 -14.45 3.79
C PRO A 190 -4.80 -14.66 3.32
N ASP A 191 -4.35 -13.86 2.36
CA ASP A 191 -3.02 -13.99 1.74
C ASP A 191 -1.85 -13.48 2.61
N THR A 192 -2.15 -12.73 3.67
CA THR A 192 -1.14 -12.23 4.61
C THR A 192 -1.37 -12.79 6.00
N LEU A 193 -2.30 -12.25 6.75
CA LEU A 193 -2.60 -12.70 8.11
C LEU A 193 -3.00 -14.19 8.15
N GLY A 194 -3.81 -14.64 7.19
CA GLY A 194 -4.23 -16.04 7.09
C GLY A 194 -3.06 -16.99 6.82
N LYS A 195 -2.09 -16.61 5.98
CA LYS A 195 -0.88 -17.40 5.74
C LYS A 195 0.07 -17.43 6.94
N ILE A 196 0.17 -16.33 7.67
CA ILE A 196 1.01 -16.24 8.88
C ILE A 196 0.46 -17.14 10.00
N LEU A 197 -0.85 -17.06 10.25
CA LEU A 197 -1.50 -17.78 11.34
C LEU A 197 -1.84 -19.24 11.01
N GLY A 198 -1.99 -19.54 9.72
CA GLY A 198 -2.57 -20.80 9.26
C GLY A 198 -4.10 -20.83 9.38
N PRO A 199 -4.78 -21.75 8.63
CA PRO A 199 -6.22 -21.68 8.43
C PRO A 199 -7.03 -21.81 9.74
N LYS A 200 -6.64 -22.70 10.66
CA LYS A 200 -7.38 -22.91 11.91
C LYS A 200 -7.34 -21.69 12.84
N LEU A 201 -6.15 -21.10 13.02
CA LEU A 201 -5.98 -19.96 13.92
C LEU A 201 -6.59 -18.69 13.29
N TYR A 202 -6.46 -18.53 11.98
CA TYR A 202 -7.08 -17.43 11.26
C TYR A 202 -8.62 -17.49 11.34
N GLN A 203 -9.22 -18.66 11.14
CA GLN A 203 -10.65 -18.84 11.30
C GLN A 203 -11.13 -18.52 12.72
N LYS A 204 -10.43 -19.05 13.74
CA LYS A 204 -10.71 -18.71 15.14
C LYS A 204 -10.61 -17.22 15.42
N LEU A 205 -9.61 -16.53 14.85
CA LEU A 205 -9.46 -15.09 14.99
C LEU A 205 -10.65 -14.34 14.40
N ARG A 206 -11.13 -14.73 13.21
CA ARG A 206 -12.31 -14.14 12.59
C ARG A 206 -13.58 -14.34 13.42
N GLU A 207 -13.74 -15.51 14.03
CA GLU A 207 -14.88 -15.82 14.92
C GLU A 207 -14.83 -15.01 16.23
N THR A 208 -13.62 -14.75 16.77
CA THR A 208 -13.48 -14.11 18.08
C THR A 208 -13.32 -12.59 18.01
N LYS A 209 -12.67 -12.08 16.98
CA LYS A 209 -12.39 -10.65 16.79
C LYS A 209 -13.06 -10.05 15.55
N GLY A 210 -13.59 -10.88 14.65
CA GLY A 210 -14.09 -10.45 13.34
C GLY A 210 -15.37 -9.62 13.40
N MET A 211 -16.31 -9.93 12.49
CA MET A 211 -17.47 -9.07 12.21
C MET A 211 -18.38 -8.81 13.42
N GLU A 212 -18.54 -9.75 14.35
CA GLU A 212 -19.37 -9.54 15.54
C GLU A 212 -18.78 -8.58 16.56
N ASN A 213 -17.47 -8.43 16.59
CA ASN A 213 -16.75 -7.60 17.56
C ASN A 213 -16.05 -6.38 16.93
N ASP A 214 -16.11 -6.22 15.60
CA ASP A 214 -15.43 -5.16 14.85
C ASP A 214 -13.94 -4.99 15.25
N GLY A 215 -13.27 -6.12 15.47
CA GLY A 215 -11.89 -6.17 15.96
C GLY A 215 -10.85 -6.50 14.89
N LEU A 216 -11.27 -6.64 13.62
CA LEU A 216 -10.39 -6.77 12.46
C LEU A 216 -10.60 -5.60 11.51
N VAL A 217 -9.52 -5.10 10.93
CA VAL A 217 -9.61 -4.04 9.92
C VAL A 217 -9.97 -4.67 8.58
N LEU A 218 -11.13 -4.31 8.02
CA LEU A 218 -11.64 -4.86 6.78
C LEU A 218 -10.97 -4.16 5.57
N PRO A 219 -10.37 -4.90 4.63
CA PRO A 219 -9.68 -4.31 3.48
C PRO A 219 -10.54 -3.42 2.60
N GLU A 220 -11.82 -3.73 2.45
CA GLU A 220 -12.79 -2.91 1.70
C GLU A 220 -13.01 -1.54 2.35
N ASN A 221 -13.11 -1.46 3.68
CA ASN A 221 -13.30 -0.21 4.40
C ASN A 221 -11.99 0.63 4.41
N ILE A 222 -10.83 -0.05 4.40
CA ILE A 222 -9.55 0.63 4.15
C ILE A 222 -9.57 1.26 2.75
N ALA A 223 -10.04 0.56 1.74
CA ALA A 223 -10.09 1.05 0.37
C ALA A 223 -10.98 2.29 0.22
N ASP A 224 -12.09 2.38 0.95
CA ASP A 224 -12.92 3.57 1.01
C ASP A 224 -12.17 4.78 1.59
N THR A 225 -11.37 4.56 2.62
CA THR A 225 -10.51 5.61 3.18
C THR A 225 -9.46 6.08 2.16
N TYR A 226 -8.85 5.18 1.40
CA TYR A 226 -7.88 5.53 0.35
C TYR A 226 -8.53 6.40 -0.73
N PHE A 227 -9.73 6.03 -1.16
CA PHE A 227 -10.45 6.82 -2.15
C PHE A 227 -10.87 8.18 -1.59
N HIS A 228 -11.34 8.24 -0.34
CA HIS A 228 -11.62 9.51 0.35
C HIS A 228 -10.40 10.44 0.38
N LEU A 229 -9.22 9.93 0.74
CA LEU A 229 -7.97 10.71 0.73
C LEU A 229 -7.66 11.29 -0.66
N HIS A 230 -7.83 10.50 -1.71
CA HIS A 230 -7.64 10.98 -3.07
C HIS A 230 -8.59 12.13 -3.44
N GLN A 231 -9.85 12.07 -2.99
CA GLN A 231 -10.88 13.06 -3.31
C GLN A 231 -10.78 14.37 -2.50
N GLN A 232 -9.95 14.43 -1.47
CA GLN A 232 -9.85 15.61 -0.62
C GLN A 232 -9.52 16.88 -1.39
N HIS A 233 -10.22 17.94 -1.07
CA HIS A 233 -9.86 19.26 -1.58
C HIS A 233 -8.49 19.70 -1.05
N ARG A 234 -7.70 20.36 -1.89
CA ARG A 234 -6.31 20.74 -1.57
C ARG A 234 -6.15 21.65 -0.34
N SER A 235 -7.22 22.28 0.14
CA SER A 235 -7.20 23.06 1.39
C SER A 235 -7.20 22.21 2.65
N THR A 236 -7.47 20.89 2.53
CA THR A 236 -7.64 19.96 3.65
C THR A 236 -6.96 18.62 3.40
N TRP A 237 -5.83 18.61 2.69
CA TRP A 237 -5.08 17.38 2.44
C TRP A 237 -4.55 16.77 3.73
N THR A 238 -4.91 15.52 3.97
CA THR A 238 -4.39 14.70 5.07
C THR A 238 -3.03 14.14 4.68
N HIS A 239 -1.98 14.47 5.44
CA HIS A 239 -0.66 13.90 5.21
C HIS A 239 -0.48 12.55 5.92
N GLU A 240 -0.95 12.42 7.15
CA GLU A 240 -0.84 11.17 7.92
C GLU A 240 -2.18 10.84 8.57
N ILE A 241 -2.60 9.59 8.46
CA ILE A 241 -3.82 9.07 9.07
C ILE A 241 -3.55 7.70 9.69
N ASP A 242 -4.21 7.44 10.80
CA ASP A 242 -4.23 6.18 11.55
C ASP A 242 -5.59 5.49 11.34
N ILE A 243 -5.57 4.22 10.93
CA ILE A 243 -6.76 3.40 10.70
C ILE A 243 -6.73 2.20 11.62
N ARG A 244 -7.77 2.03 12.44
CA ARG A 244 -7.89 0.98 13.44
C ARG A 244 -9.29 0.42 13.50
N ALA A 245 -9.41 -0.86 13.86
CA ALA A 245 -10.67 -1.49 14.15
C ALA A 245 -11.31 -0.94 15.46
N PHE A 246 -12.64 -0.87 15.50
CA PHE A 246 -13.40 -0.27 16.61
C PHE A 246 -13.03 -0.85 17.99
N SER A 247 -12.94 -2.16 18.10
CA SER A 247 -12.67 -2.82 19.39
C SER A 247 -11.17 -3.07 19.66
N ASP A 248 -10.26 -2.57 18.81
CA ASP A 248 -8.82 -2.74 19.00
C ASP A 248 -8.22 -1.58 19.84
N ILE A 249 -7.10 -1.85 20.49
CA ILE A 249 -6.42 -0.87 21.36
C ILE A 249 -5.44 -0.07 20.49
N ALA A 250 -5.47 1.26 20.67
CA ALA A 250 -4.56 2.15 19.95
C ALA A 250 -3.09 1.85 20.27
N TRP A 251 -2.23 1.95 19.26
CA TRP A 251 -0.79 1.64 19.36
C TRP A 251 -0.06 2.44 20.44
N TRP A 252 -0.57 3.58 20.88
CA TRP A 252 0.01 4.40 21.96
C TRP A 252 -0.48 4.01 23.36
N ASN A 253 -1.42 3.07 23.48
CA ASN A 253 -2.01 2.62 24.74
C ASN A 253 -1.55 1.22 25.17
N HIS A 254 -0.59 0.59 24.47
CA HIS A 254 -0.05 -0.72 24.86
C HIS A 254 1.42 -0.90 24.48
#